data_d71ccfd15d5bb8fd79e060c7737656d8
#
_entry.id   d71ccfd15d5bb8fd79e060c7737656d8
#
_cell.length_a   1.000
_cell.length_b   1.000
_cell.length_c   1.000
_cell.angle_alpha   90.00
_cell.angle_beta   90.00
_cell.angle_gamma   90.00
#
_symmetry.space_group_name_H-M   'P 1'
#
loop_
_entity.id
_entity.type
_entity.pdbx_description
1 polymer ?
#
loop_
_entity_poly.entity_id
_entity_poly.type
_entity_poly.pdbx_seq_one_letter_code
_entity_poly.pdbx_strand_id
1 'polypeptide(L)'
;AAALTDPYVLVFAFLIGMFHWTNYWDFVIYYVMGGMGVIWCNCQNYKELEKPHRMRMTMGISLLHAVWVFLLANIAALPFTLQFQSMVSEVALAQNHSRPYQYWLIWGLPAIGTVLFFWCVKREGAKKADAFGVLLGISALGLIVIPEIVYVRDIYEKEYARSNTMFKLTYQAFTMFGILFGYALIRLWMEKRHVIRKILTSVVFACFVGCCFYTVTAVHAWFGQVWNPAQYQGLDATAYLETTFPEDAAAIRWLNEHVTGDPVVLEANGDSYSDYERVSAMTGLPTVLGWYVHEWLWRGDTGALNERAQEVEAIYTSTNQEEVKKLLAIAV
;
A
#
# COMPACT_ATOMS: atom_id res chain seq x y z
N ALA A 1 -23.46 -25.91 -0.15
CA ALA A 1 -22.76 -25.93 -1.45
C ALA A 1 -22.96 -24.62 -2.21
N ALA A 2 -24.20 -24.17 -2.45
CA ALA A 2 -24.46 -22.94 -3.23
C ALA A 2 -23.77 -21.69 -2.67
N ALA A 3 -23.66 -21.55 -1.35
CA ALA A 3 -22.99 -20.38 -0.74
C ALA A 3 -21.47 -20.33 -0.97
N LEU A 4 -20.82 -21.45 -1.20
CA LEU A 4 -19.36 -21.52 -1.47
C LEU A 4 -19.03 -21.27 -2.94
N THR A 5 -19.98 -21.55 -3.84
CA THR A 5 -19.84 -21.33 -5.28
C THR A 5 -20.48 -20.02 -5.75
N ASP A 6 -20.90 -19.16 -4.82
CA ASP A 6 -21.41 -17.84 -5.12
C ASP A 6 -20.33 -17.03 -5.87
N PRO A 7 -20.66 -16.45 -7.05
CA PRO A 7 -19.69 -15.69 -7.83
C PRO A 7 -18.99 -14.56 -7.06
N TYR A 8 -19.70 -13.92 -6.13
CA TYR A 8 -19.10 -12.86 -5.29
C TYR A 8 -18.05 -13.42 -4.33
N VAL A 9 -18.27 -14.62 -3.78
CA VAL A 9 -17.28 -15.29 -2.92
C VAL A 9 -16.05 -15.68 -3.73
N LEU A 10 -16.25 -16.21 -4.94
CA LEU A 10 -15.15 -16.60 -5.83
C LEU A 10 -14.31 -15.38 -6.28
N VAL A 11 -14.97 -14.30 -6.71
CA VAL A 11 -14.30 -13.05 -7.09
C VAL A 11 -13.55 -12.46 -5.89
N PHE A 12 -14.17 -12.44 -4.70
CA PHE A 12 -13.51 -11.97 -3.50
C PHE A 12 -12.28 -12.80 -3.16
N ALA A 13 -12.36 -14.12 -3.22
CA ALA A 13 -11.22 -15.00 -2.97
C ALA A 13 -10.09 -14.78 -3.97
N PHE A 14 -10.40 -14.57 -5.24
CA PHE A 14 -9.43 -14.26 -6.27
C PHE A 14 -8.73 -12.90 -6.00
N LEU A 15 -9.50 -11.85 -5.68
CA LEU A 15 -8.95 -10.54 -5.33
C LEU A 15 -8.03 -10.61 -4.11
N ILE A 16 -8.44 -11.35 -3.07
CA ILE A 16 -7.58 -11.59 -1.89
C ILE A 16 -6.30 -12.32 -2.30
N GLY A 17 -6.39 -13.32 -3.19
CA GLY A 17 -5.21 -14.03 -3.73
C GLY A 17 -4.26 -13.10 -4.49
N MET A 18 -4.79 -12.16 -5.28
CA MET A 18 -3.99 -11.17 -6.00
C MET A 18 -3.12 -10.30 -5.07
N PHE A 19 -3.55 -10.06 -3.85
CA PHE A 19 -2.76 -9.28 -2.90
C PHE A 19 -1.44 -9.93 -2.50
N HIS A 20 -1.30 -11.25 -2.63
CA HIS A 20 0.00 -11.92 -2.45
C HIS A 20 1.06 -11.44 -3.46
N TRP A 21 0.64 -11.06 -4.68
CA TRP A 21 1.55 -10.66 -5.76
C TRP A 21 1.77 -9.15 -5.79
N THR A 22 0.77 -8.40 -5.33
CA THR A 22 0.80 -6.93 -5.42
C THR A 22 1.26 -6.28 -4.13
N ASN A 23 0.66 -6.67 -3.00
CA ASN A 23 1.03 -6.17 -1.68
C ASN A 23 0.53 -7.12 -0.59
N TYR A 24 1.40 -7.95 -0.06
CA TYR A 24 1.06 -8.96 0.93
C TYR A 24 0.37 -8.41 2.19
N TRP A 25 0.63 -7.16 2.57
CA TRP A 25 -0.05 -6.51 3.69
C TRP A 25 -1.55 -6.40 3.45
N ASP A 26 -1.95 -6.11 2.20
CA ASP A 26 -3.35 -6.00 1.82
C ASP A 26 -4.07 -7.35 1.91
N PHE A 27 -3.36 -8.44 1.66
CA PHE A 27 -3.91 -9.78 1.86
C PHE A 27 -4.48 -9.94 3.27
N VAL A 28 -3.70 -9.67 4.31
CA VAL A 28 -4.13 -9.84 5.71
C VAL A 28 -5.23 -8.83 6.06
N ILE A 29 -5.04 -7.57 5.69
CA ILE A 29 -5.97 -6.47 6.02
C ILE A 29 -7.35 -6.75 5.44
N TYR A 30 -7.43 -7.00 4.15
CA TYR A 30 -8.71 -7.16 3.46
C TYR A 30 -9.32 -8.54 3.66
N TYR A 31 -8.53 -9.57 3.94
CA TYR A 31 -9.06 -10.86 4.37
C TYR A 31 -9.78 -10.75 5.71
N VAL A 32 -9.19 -10.09 6.72
CA VAL A 32 -9.83 -9.85 8.02
C VAL A 32 -11.05 -8.95 7.88
N MET A 33 -10.94 -7.85 7.13
CA MET A 33 -12.04 -6.93 6.88
C MET A 33 -13.21 -7.62 6.17
N GLY A 34 -12.93 -8.40 5.13
CA GLY A 34 -13.94 -9.19 4.42
C GLY A 34 -14.57 -10.26 5.31
N GLY A 35 -13.76 -10.91 6.15
CA GLY A 35 -14.25 -11.87 7.16
C GLY A 35 -15.25 -11.25 8.14
N MET A 36 -14.99 -10.04 8.63
CA MET A 36 -15.95 -9.30 9.45
C MET A 36 -17.24 -8.98 8.69
N GLY A 37 -17.13 -8.61 7.40
CA GLY A 37 -18.29 -8.40 6.51
C GLY A 37 -19.13 -9.67 6.35
N VAL A 38 -18.49 -10.82 6.15
CA VAL A 38 -19.15 -12.14 6.06
C VAL A 38 -19.86 -12.48 7.35
N ILE A 39 -19.24 -12.25 8.52
CA ILE A 39 -19.87 -12.45 9.82
C ILE A 39 -21.13 -11.60 9.96
N TRP A 40 -21.05 -10.33 9.57
CA TRP A 40 -22.21 -9.43 9.61
C TRP A 40 -23.32 -9.91 8.68
N CYS A 41 -23.03 -10.28 7.44
CA CYS A 41 -24.00 -10.80 6.48
C CYS A 41 -24.68 -12.08 7.02
N ASN A 42 -23.92 -13.02 7.53
CA ASN A 42 -24.45 -14.24 8.12
C ASN A 42 -25.29 -13.96 9.38
N CYS A 43 -24.89 -13.00 10.20
CA CYS A 43 -25.70 -12.56 11.34
C CYS A 43 -27.08 -12.01 10.92
N GLN A 44 -27.15 -11.32 9.78
CA GLN A 44 -28.44 -10.85 9.21
C GLN A 44 -29.25 -12.00 8.61
N ASN A 45 -28.60 -12.93 7.92
CA ASN A 45 -29.27 -14.09 7.32
C ASN A 45 -29.93 -15.00 8.36
N TYR A 46 -29.33 -15.12 9.54
CA TYR A 46 -29.81 -15.97 10.63
C TYR A 46 -30.52 -15.23 11.75
N LYS A 47 -30.93 -13.96 11.53
CA LYS A 47 -31.52 -13.11 12.57
C LYS A 47 -32.82 -13.67 13.17
N GLU A 48 -33.58 -14.46 12.40
CA GLU A 48 -34.87 -15.05 12.83
C GLU A 48 -34.67 -16.27 13.74
N LEU A 49 -33.47 -16.83 13.82
CA LEU A 49 -33.16 -17.94 14.69
C LEU A 49 -33.02 -17.49 16.15
N GLU A 50 -33.31 -18.41 17.11
CA GLU A 50 -33.06 -18.18 18.53
C GLU A 50 -31.56 -17.92 18.80
N LYS A 51 -31.28 -17.07 19.78
CA LYS A 51 -29.94 -16.54 20.07
C LYS A 51 -28.81 -17.59 20.03
N PRO A 52 -28.89 -18.73 20.74
CA PRO A 52 -27.79 -19.71 20.76
C PRO A 52 -27.61 -20.40 19.40
N HIS A 53 -28.72 -20.65 18.70
CA HIS A 53 -28.70 -21.29 17.38
C HIS A 53 -28.18 -20.31 16.30
N ARG A 54 -28.64 -19.06 16.36
CA ARG A 54 -28.16 -17.98 15.49
C ARG A 54 -26.64 -17.79 15.60
N MET A 55 -26.11 -17.69 16.82
CA MET A 55 -24.68 -17.51 17.04
C MET A 55 -23.87 -18.69 16.48
N ARG A 56 -24.33 -19.94 16.73
CA ARG A 56 -23.67 -21.13 16.23
C ARG A 56 -23.66 -21.22 14.72
N MET A 57 -24.79 -20.90 14.06
CA MET A 57 -24.90 -20.88 12.60
C MET A 57 -24.08 -19.77 11.98
N THR A 58 -24.14 -18.55 12.53
CA THR A 58 -23.34 -17.41 12.06
C THR A 58 -21.86 -17.73 12.12
N MET A 59 -21.34 -18.18 13.25
CA MET A 59 -19.92 -18.45 13.41
C MET A 59 -19.46 -19.65 12.56
N GLY A 60 -20.22 -20.74 12.55
CA GLY A 60 -19.88 -21.94 11.78
C GLY A 60 -19.83 -21.69 10.28
N ILE A 61 -20.83 -21.00 9.73
CA ILE A 61 -20.86 -20.70 8.30
C ILE A 61 -19.83 -19.62 7.94
N SER A 62 -19.58 -18.63 8.81
CA SER A 62 -18.54 -17.63 8.57
C SER A 62 -17.15 -18.25 8.59
N LEU A 63 -16.89 -19.18 9.50
CA LEU A 63 -15.63 -19.93 9.51
C LEU A 63 -15.45 -20.75 8.23
N LEU A 64 -16.52 -21.42 7.77
CA LEU A 64 -16.47 -22.16 6.51
C LEU A 64 -16.15 -21.25 5.32
N HIS A 65 -16.77 -20.07 5.22
CA HIS A 65 -16.44 -19.10 4.19
C HIS A 65 -15.00 -18.60 4.32
N ALA A 66 -14.54 -18.28 5.53
CA ALA A 66 -13.17 -17.81 5.75
C ALA A 66 -12.15 -18.87 5.28
N VAL A 67 -12.31 -20.13 5.71
CA VAL A 67 -11.44 -21.22 5.27
C VAL A 67 -11.49 -21.39 3.75
N TRP A 68 -12.67 -21.34 3.15
CA TRP A 68 -12.83 -21.49 1.70
C TRP A 68 -12.15 -20.36 0.92
N VAL A 69 -12.39 -19.11 1.31
CA VAL A 69 -11.72 -17.94 0.70
C VAL A 69 -10.21 -18.01 0.87
N PHE A 70 -9.73 -18.41 2.05
CA PHE A 70 -8.29 -18.58 2.30
C PHE A 70 -7.67 -19.63 1.36
N LEU A 71 -8.31 -20.80 1.21
CA LEU A 71 -7.81 -21.85 0.32
C LEU A 71 -7.77 -21.39 -1.14
N LEU A 72 -8.86 -20.80 -1.64
CA LEU A 72 -8.92 -20.29 -3.02
C LEU A 72 -7.93 -19.15 -3.27
N ALA A 73 -7.75 -18.25 -2.32
CA ALA A 73 -6.78 -17.17 -2.42
C ALA A 73 -5.34 -17.71 -2.53
N ASN A 74 -4.99 -18.71 -1.72
CA ASN A 74 -3.67 -19.35 -1.79
C ASN A 74 -3.48 -20.14 -3.09
N ILE A 75 -4.51 -20.79 -3.60
CA ILE A 75 -4.47 -21.47 -4.92
C ILE A 75 -4.21 -20.42 -6.03
N ALA A 76 -4.92 -19.30 -6.00
CA ALA A 76 -4.71 -18.22 -6.96
C ALA A 76 -3.29 -17.64 -6.87
N ALA A 77 -2.72 -17.55 -5.66
CA ALA A 77 -1.37 -17.04 -5.41
C ALA A 77 -0.25 -18.05 -5.68
N LEU A 78 -0.57 -19.33 -5.88
CA LEU A 78 0.39 -20.42 -5.92
C LEU A 78 1.57 -20.19 -6.90
N PRO A 79 1.37 -19.72 -8.14
CA PRO A 79 2.47 -19.48 -9.07
C PRO A 79 3.52 -18.50 -8.54
N PHE A 80 3.08 -17.46 -7.83
CA PHE A 80 3.97 -16.49 -7.19
C PHE A 80 4.63 -17.08 -5.93
N THR A 81 3.86 -17.68 -5.05
CA THR A 81 4.33 -18.18 -3.75
C THR A 81 5.41 -19.26 -3.88
N LEU A 82 5.36 -20.07 -4.94
CA LEU A 82 6.36 -21.10 -5.22
C LEU A 82 7.74 -20.53 -5.63
N GLN A 83 7.78 -19.30 -6.12
CA GLN A 83 8.99 -18.65 -6.62
C GLN A 83 9.53 -17.59 -5.65
N PHE A 84 8.67 -17.01 -4.82
CA PHE A 84 9.02 -15.87 -3.98
C PHE A 84 9.61 -16.27 -2.64
N GLN A 85 10.76 -15.69 -2.30
CA GLN A 85 11.37 -15.81 -0.98
C GLN A 85 11.16 -14.50 -0.20
N SER A 86 10.44 -14.58 0.92
CA SER A 86 10.19 -13.42 1.76
C SER A 86 11.39 -13.09 2.65
N MET A 87 11.77 -11.82 2.71
CA MET A 87 12.77 -11.30 3.66
C MET A 87 12.21 -11.00 5.05
N VAL A 88 10.89 -11.11 5.21
CA VAL A 88 10.23 -10.94 6.50
C VAL A 88 10.52 -12.15 7.38
N SER A 89 11.03 -11.92 8.59
CA SER A 89 11.48 -13.00 9.46
C SER A 89 10.44 -13.39 10.52
N GLU A 90 9.84 -12.42 11.21
CA GLU A 90 8.95 -12.71 12.34
C GLU A 90 8.07 -11.50 12.70
N VAL A 91 7.05 -11.75 13.54
CA VAL A 91 6.27 -10.72 14.20
C VAL A 91 6.84 -10.47 15.60
N ALA A 92 7.16 -9.23 15.90
CA ALA A 92 7.73 -8.81 17.18
C ALA A 92 6.84 -7.81 17.90
N LEU A 93 7.01 -7.71 19.21
CA LEU A 93 6.33 -6.69 20.04
C LEU A 93 7.00 -5.32 19.83
N ALA A 94 6.18 -4.29 19.69
CA ALA A 94 6.66 -2.91 19.55
C ALA A 94 7.33 -2.46 20.87
N GLN A 95 8.55 -1.97 20.75
CA GLN A 95 9.30 -1.41 21.88
C GLN A 95 9.24 0.11 21.91
N ASN A 96 9.09 0.73 20.75
CA ASN A 96 8.95 2.17 20.58
C ASN A 96 7.49 2.49 20.27
N HIS A 97 6.94 3.52 20.93
CA HIS A 97 5.54 3.91 20.79
C HIS A 97 5.41 5.36 20.35
N SER A 98 4.37 5.64 19.60
CA SER A 98 4.00 7.02 19.25
C SER A 98 3.49 7.75 20.50
N ARG A 99 3.87 9.00 20.65
CA ARG A 99 3.38 9.82 21.78
C ARG A 99 1.89 10.14 21.57
N PRO A 100 1.07 10.21 22.64
CA PRO A 100 -0.38 10.44 22.51
C PRO A 100 -0.74 11.69 21.71
N TYR A 101 0.05 12.77 21.79
CA TYR A 101 -0.21 13.99 21.03
C TYR A 101 0.00 13.79 19.51
N GLN A 102 0.94 12.92 19.09
CA GLN A 102 1.17 12.60 17.68
C GLN A 102 -0.04 11.88 17.09
N TYR A 103 -0.60 10.92 17.85
CA TYR A 103 -1.85 10.27 17.48
C TYR A 103 -3.00 11.27 17.34
N TRP A 104 -3.10 12.18 18.26
CA TRP A 104 -4.16 13.18 18.29
C TRP A 104 -4.07 14.17 17.13
N LEU A 105 -2.86 14.59 16.79
CA LEU A 105 -2.61 15.47 15.65
C LEU A 105 -2.95 14.82 14.30
N ILE A 106 -2.58 13.55 14.13
CA ILE A 106 -2.75 12.87 12.83
C ILE A 106 -4.16 12.27 12.70
N TRP A 107 -4.62 11.56 13.73
CA TRP A 107 -5.82 10.74 13.69
C TRP A 107 -7.02 11.31 14.44
N GLY A 108 -6.84 12.40 15.20
CA GLY A 108 -7.89 12.95 16.07
C GLY A 108 -9.16 13.33 15.31
N LEU A 109 -9.03 14.04 14.20
CA LEU A 109 -10.18 14.47 13.41
C LEU A 109 -10.99 13.30 12.83
N PRO A 110 -10.38 12.34 12.09
CA PRO A 110 -11.11 11.18 11.58
C PRO A 110 -11.62 10.26 12.70
N ALA A 111 -10.92 10.13 13.81
CA ALA A 111 -11.37 9.35 14.97
C ALA A 111 -12.63 9.97 15.61
N ILE A 112 -12.66 11.30 15.81
CA ILE A 112 -13.85 12.00 16.30
C ILE A 112 -15.03 11.78 15.36
N GLY A 113 -14.83 11.95 14.04
CA GLY A 113 -15.86 11.69 13.04
C GLY A 113 -16.41 10.27 13.12
N THR A 114 -15.52 9.29 13.27
CA THR A 114 -15.89 7.88 13.45
C THR A 114 -16.69 7.62 14.73
N VAL A 115 -16.26 8.18 15.85
CA VAL A 115 -16.97 8.04 17.13
C VAL A 115 -18.37 8.69 17.08
N LEU A 116 -18.48 9.87 16.47
CA LEU A 116 -19.77 10.55 16.27
C LEU A 116 -20.69 9.72 15.36
N PHE A 117 -20.14 9.11 14.32
CA PHE A 117 -20.88 8.21 13.44
C PHE A 117 -21.37 6.97 14.20
N PHE A 118 -20.52 6.29 14.98
CA PHE A 118 -20.92 5.13 15.79
C PHE A 118 -21.99 5.49 16.82
N TRP A 119 -21.86 6.65 17.45
CA TRP A 119 -22.87 7.15 18.36
C TRP A 119 -24.22 7.38 17.68
N CYS A 120 -24.20 7.93 16.46
CA CYS A 120 -25.39 8.11 15.64
C CYS A 120 -26.06 6.77 15.33
N VAL A 121 -25.29 5.82 14.79
CA VAL A 121 -25.78 4.47 14.43
C VAL A 121 -26.36 3.75 15.63
N LYS A 122 -25.73 3.85 16.81
CA LYS A 122 -26.23 3.27 18.06
C LYS A 122 -27.58 3.87 18.50
N ARG A 123 -27.77 5.18 18.32
CA ARG A 123 -28.98 5.88 18.78
C ARG A 123 -30.16 5.74 17.83
N GLU A 124 -29.91 5.70 16.55
CA GLU A 124 -30.95 5.78 15.52
C GLU A 124 -31.25 4.45 14.86
N GLY A 125 -30.46 3.44 15.17
CA GLY A 125 -30.48 2.17 14.48
C GLY A 125 -29.65 2.20 13.17
N ALA A 126 -29.04 1.08 12.85
CA ALA A 126 -28.20 0.93 11.68
C ALA A 126 -29.04 0.79 10.41
N LYS A 127 -28.75 1.60 9.40
CA LYS A 127 -29.17 1.34 8.02
C LYS A 127 -28.23 0.33 7.39
N LYS A 128 -28.62 -0.31 6.27
CA LYS A 128 -27.75 -1.28 5.59
C LYS A 128 -26.37 -0.70 5.21
N ALA A 129 -26.34 0.55 4.74
CA ALA A 129 -25.09 1.23 4.38
C ALA A 129 -24.23 1.58 5.62
N ASP A 130 -24.86 1.82 6.79
CA ASP A 130 -24.11 2.11 8.03
C ASP A 130 -23.24 0.93 8.47
N ALA A 131 -23.61 -0.30 8.12
CA ALA A 131 -22.83 -1.49 8.45
C ALA A 131 -21.45 -1.47 7.78
N PHE A 132 -21.37 -1.07 6.53
CA PHE A 132 -20.10 -0.90 5.84
C PHE A 132 -19.27 0.22 6.46
N GLY A 133 -19.91 1.35 6.83
CA GLY A 133 -19.25 2.43 7.56
C GLY A 133 -18.69 1.99 8.91
N VAL A 134 -19.46 1.18 9.67
CA VAL A 134 -18.98 0.59 10.94
C VAL A 134 -17.78 -0.33 10.70
N LEU A 135 -17.83 -1.15 9.67
CA LEU A 135 -16.73 -2.03 9.28
C LEU A 135 -15.46 -1.24 8.96
N LEU A 136 -15.56 -0.21 8.13
CA LEU A 136 -14.44 0.69 7.81
C LEU A 136 -13.86 1.35 9.07
N GLY A 137 -14.72 1.86 9.94
CA GLY A 137 -14.29 2.55 11.16
C GLY A 137 -13.57 1.64 12.14
N ILE A 138 -14.09 0.44 12.38
CA ILE A 138 -13.43 -0.56 13.24
C ILE A 138 -12.09 -0.98 12.65
N SER A 139 -12.05 -1.25 11.34
CA SER A 139 -10.81 -1.63 10.63
C SER A 139 -9.78 -0.51 10.72
N ALA A 140 -10.14 0.72 10.41
CA ALA A 140 -9.23 1.86 10.46
C ALA A 140 -8.67 2.11 11.87
N LEU A 141 -9.52 2.06 12.90
CA LEU A 141 -9.08 2.19 14.30
C LEU A 141 -8.14 1.04 14.69
N GLY A 142 -8.43 -0.18 14.28
CA GLY A 142 -7.54 -1.32 14.52
C GLY A 142 -6.18 -1.13 13.86
N LEU A 143 -6.17 -0.72 12.59
CA LEU A 143 -4.94 -0.56 11.80
C LEU A 143 -4.00 0.52 12.33
N ILE A 144 -4.50 1.58 12.96
CA ILE A 144 -3.63 2.56 13.61
C ILE A 144 -3.09 2.10 14.97
N VAL A 145 -3.80 1.16 15.64
CA VAL A 145 -3.39 0.64 16.98
C VAL A 145 -2.43 -0.54 16.85
N ILE A 146 -2.61 -1.41 15.87
CA ILE A 146 -1.79 -2.62 15.70
C ILE A 146 -0.29 -2.32 15.71
N PRO A 147 0.25 -1.30 15.00
CA PRO A 147 1.69 -1.01 15.00
C PRO A 147 2.25 -0.54 16.35
N GLU A 148 1.38 -0.14 17.27
CA GLU A 148 1.76 0.19 18.64
C GLU A 148 1.91 -1.05 19.53
N ILE A 149 1.44 -2.21 19.07
CA ILE A 149 1.48 -3.46 19.83
C ILE A 149 2.49 -4.43 19.20
N VAL A 150 2.38 -4.61 17.88
CA VAL A 150 3.20 -5.56 17.12
C VAL A 150 3.67 -4.95 15.80
N TYR A 151 4.80 -5.43 15.32
CA TYR A 151 5.30 -5.10 14.00
C TYR A 151 5.93 -6.33 13.34
N VAL A 152 6.07 -6.29 12.04
CA VAL A 152 6.76 -7.32 11.26
C VAL A 152 8.22 -6.91 11.15
N ARG A 153 9.13 -7.77 11.61
CA ARG A 153 10.56 -7.55 11.53
C ARG A 153 11.04 -7.72 10.09
N ASP A 154 11.69 -6.70 9.58
CA ASP A 154 12.26 -6.62 8.24
C ASP A 154 13.69 -6.06 8.29
N ILE A 155 14.13 -5.42 7.21
CA ILE A 155 15.48 -4.83 7.12
C ILE A 155 15.69 -3.60 8.01
N TYR A 156 14.62 -2.99 8.52
CA TYR A 156 14.73 -1.82 9.38
C TYR A 156 14.98 -2.24 10.83
N GLU A 157 15.91 -1.54 11.47
CA GLU A 157 16.35 -1.82 12.84
C GLU A 157 16.16 -0.61 13.76
N LYS A 158 16.35 -0.86 15.07
CA LYS A 158 16.35 0.17 16.14
C LYS A 158 15.09 1.04 16.11
N GLU A 159 15.29 2.35 15.93
CA GLU A 159 14.23 3.34 15.95
C GLU A 159 13.23 3.19 14.80
N TYR A 160 13.67 2.60 13.68
CA TYR A 160 12.90 2.40 12.47
C TYR A 160 12.27 1.01 12.34
N ALA A 161 12.50 0.11 13.31
CA ALA A 161 12.10 -1.30 13.25
C ALA A 161 10.61 -1.53 12.89
N ARG A 162 9.70 -0.62 13.28
CA ARG A 162 8.27 -0.72 12.95
C ARG A 162 7.80 0.18 11.82
N SER A 163 8.71 0.93 11.19
CA SER A 163 8.36 1.98 10.21
C SER A 163 7.58 1.43 9.02
N ASN A 164 7.99 0.30 8.47
CA ASN A 164 7.30 -0.33 7.34
C ASN A 164 5.91 -0.83 7.73
N THR A 165 5.77 -1.49 8.90
CA THR A 165 4.47 -1.90 9.43
C THR A 165 3.55 -0.70 9.65
N MET A 166 4.06 0.38 10.29
CA MET A 166 3.30 1.61 10.45
C MET A 166 2.84 2.17 9.10
N PHE A 167 3.77 2.36 8.17
CA PHE A 167 3.47 2.92 6.87
C PHE A 167 2.36 2.14 6.16
N LYS A 168 2.50 0.84 6.07
CA LYS A 168 1.55 -0.03 5.35
C LYS A 168 0.16 -0.02 6.00
N LEU A 169 0.08 -0.16 7.32
CA LEU A 169 -1.21 -0.23 8.02
C LEU A 169 -1.89 1.13 8.12
N THR A 170 -1.12 2.19 8.41
CA THR A 170 -1.72 3.53 8.56
C THR A 170 -2.12 4.14 7.22
N TYR A 171 -1.47 3.78 6.12
CA TYR A 171 -1.91 4.16 4.77
C TYR A 171 -3.30 3.60 4.45
N GLN A 172 -3.54 2.33 4.75
CA GLN A 172 -4.86 1.72 4.58
C GLN A 172 -5.89 2.33 5.54
N ALA A 173 -5.51 2.59 6.79
CA ALA A 173 -6.36 3.29 7.75
C ALA A 173 -6.78 4.68 7.24
N PHE A 174 -5.86 5.44 6.65
CA PHE A 174 -6.13 6.76 6.06
C PHE A 174 -7.19 6.66 4.96
N THR A 175 -7.06 5.69 4.06
CA THR A 175 -8.04 5.46 2.99
C THR A 175 -9.41 5.10 3.55
N MET A 176 -9.47 4.18 4.53
CA MET A 176 -10.71 3.76 5.16
C MET A 176 -11.38 4.90 5.93
N PHE A 177 -10.61 5.68 6.68
CA PHE A 177 -11.10 6.87 7.36
C PHE A 177 -11.62 7.92 6.37
N GLY A 178 -10.94 8.13 5.25
CA GLY A 178 -11.37 9.09 4.21
C GLY A 178 -12.74 8.73 3.65
N ILE A 179 -12.97 7.47 3.30
CA ILE A 179 -14.26 6.97 2.80
C ILE A 179 -15.34 7.09 3.88
N LEU A 180 -15.04 6.61 5.09
CA LEU A 180 -15.97 6.70 6.22
C LEU A 180 -16.30 8.14 6.58
N PHE A 181 -15.31 9.03 6.62
CA PHE A 181 -15.48 10.42 7.01
C PHE A 181 -16.46 11.15 6.08
N GLY A 182 -16.28 10.97 4.76
CA GLY A 182 -17.22 11.52 3.78
C GLY A 182 -18.66 11.01 3.99
N TYR A 183 -18.81 9.69 4.15
CA TYR A 183 -20.12 9.08 4.43
C TYR A 183 -20.72 9.59 5.76
N ALA A 184 -19.92 9.61 6.82
CA ALA A 184 -20.33 10.01 8.15
C ALA A 184 -20.81 11.46 8.20
N LEU A 185 -20.10 12.39 7.55
CA LEU A 185 -20.51 13.80 7.49
C LEU A 185 -21.89 13.95 6.85
N ILE A 186 -22.12 13.29 5.71
CA ILE A 186 -23.42 13.33 5.02
C ILE A 186 -24.51 12.69 5.90
N ARG A 187 -24.21 11.53 6.47
CA ARG A 187 -25.15 10.78 7.32
C ARG A 187 -25.56 11.56 8.58
N LEU A 188 -24.60 12.22 9.21
CA LEU A 188 -24.80 13.05 10.39
C LEU A 188 -25.57 14.35 10.06
N TRP A 189 -25.27 14.95 8.91
CA TRP A 189 -25.92 16.19 8.46
C TRP A 189 -27.37 15.99 8.06
N MET A 190 -27.70 14.90 7.37
CA MET A 190 -29.04 14.61 6.86
C MET A 190 -30.04 14.29 7.97
N GLU A 191 -29.60 14.03 9.18
CA GLU A 191 -30.49 13.74 10.32
C GLU A 191 -31.16 15.00 10.82
N LYS A 192 -32.52 14.99 10.76
CA LYS A 192 -33.34 16.20 10.99
C LYS A 192 -33.55 16.56 12.47
N ARG A 193 -33.34 15.63 13.40
CA ARG A 193 -33.88 15.72 14.77
C ARG A 193 -33.01 16.43 15.82
N HIS A 194 -31.69 16.68 15.57
CA HIS A 194 -30.79 17.19 16.60
C HIS A 194 -29.93 18.36 16.13
N VAL A 195 -30.22 19.56 16.57
CA VAL A 195 -29.46 20.79 16.27
C VAL A 195 -27.97 20.66 16.69
N ILE A 196 -27.76 20.14 17.92
CA ILE A 196 -26.40 19.97 18.45
C ILE A 196 -25.54 19.10 17.53
N ARG A 197 -26.11 18.04 16.96
CA ARG A 197 -25.39 17.18 16.02
C ARG A 197 -24.99 17.92 14.75
N LYS A 198 -25.86 18.75 14.21
CA LYS A 198 -25.57 19.59 13.04
C LYS A 198 -24.41 20.56 13.34
N ILE A 199 -24.45 21.18 14.52
CA ILE A 199 -23.38 22.08 14.95
C ILE A 199 -22.04 21.30 15.02
N LEU A 200 -21.99 20.15 15.71
CA LEU A 200 -20.81 19.33 15.80
C LEU A 200 -20.32 18.86 14.42
N THR A 201 -21.22 18.43 13.56
CA THR A 201 -20.88 18.02 12.18
C THR A 201 -20.32 19.18 11.38
N SER A 202 -20.89 20.39 11.52
CA SER A 202 -20.39 21.59 10.85
C SER A 202 -19.00 21.98 11.35
N VAL A 203 -18.73 21.87 12.65
CA VAL A 203 -17.40 22.11 13.22
C VAL A 203 -16.38 21.12 12.69
N VAL A 204 -16.71 19.81 12.68
CA VAL A 204 -15.84 18.76 12.13
C VAL A 204 -15.58 19.00 10.64
N PHE A 205 -16.61 19.40 9.89
CA PHE A 205 -16.47 19.76 8.47
C PHE A 205 -15.58 20.99 8.26
N ALA A 206 -15.74 22.03 9.06
CA ALA A 206 -14.89 23.22 9.00
C ALA A 206 -13.42 22.89 9.30
N CYS A 207 -13.17 22.02 10.30
CA CYS A 207 -11.82 21.52 10.57
C CYS A 207 -11.25 20.73 9.39
N PHE A 208 -12.06 19.89 8.75
CA PHE A 208 -11.65 19.15 7.56
C PHE A 208 -11.28 20.09 6.40
N VAL A 209 -12.10 21.12 6.14
CA VAL A 209 -11.77 22.15 5.14
C VAL A 209 -10.45 22.84 5.49
N GLY A 210 -10.23 23.15 6.77
CA GLY A 210 -8.94 23.66 7.25
C GLY A 210 -7.77 22.73 6.91
N CYS A 211 -7.91 21.41 7.11
CA CYS A 211 -6.89 20.43 6.74
C CYS A 211 -6.62 20.38 5.23
N CYS A 212 -7.61 20.67 4.37
CA CYS A 212 -7.41 20.67 2.91
C CYS A 212 -6.43 21.76 2.43
N PHE A 213 -6.24 22.83 3.21
CA PHE A 213 -5.21 23.83 2.91
C PHE A 213 -3.79 23.27 2.92
N TYR A 214 -3.55 22.17 3.67
CA TYR A 214 -2.28 21.46 3.65
C TYR A 214 -1.89 21.05 2.23
N THR A 215 -2.83 20.57 1.42
CA THR A 215 -2.55 20.15 0.03
C THR A 215 -1.96 21.29 -0.78
N VAL A 216 -2.54 22.50 -0.68
CA VAL A 216 -2.05 23.68 -1.41
C VAL A 216 -0.64 24.09 -0.95
N THR A 217 -0.45 24.12 0.38
CA THR A 217 0.85 24.50 0.96
C THR A 217 1.93 23.45 0.70
N ALA A 218 1.59 22.17 0.76
CA ALA A 218 2.51 21.07 0.48
C ALA A 218 2.92 21.05 -1.01
N VAL A 219 1.97 21.17 -1.93
CA VAL A 219 2.26 21.24 -3.37
C VAL A 219 3.17 22.44 -3.67
N HIS A 220 2.88 23.59 -3.07
CA HIS A 220 3.75 24.78 -3.25
C HIS A 220 5.16 24.55 -2.68
N ALA A 221 5.27 23.93 -1.50
CA ALA A 221 6.56 23.69 -0.86
C ALA A 221 7.43 22.67 -1.61
N TRP A 222 6.82 21.63 -2.19
CA TRP A 222 7.55 20.56 -2.89
C TRP A 222 7.83 20.87 -4.35
N PHE A 223 6.89 21.51 -5.05
CA PHE A 223 6.92 21.71 -6.50
C PHE A 223 7.03 23.20 -6.93
N GLY A 224 7.17 24.11 -5.97
CA GLY A 224 7.31 25.55 -6.25
C GLY A 224 6.04 26.15 -6.87
N GLN A 225 6.21 26.92 -7.92
CA GLN A 225 5.15 27.75 -8.52
C GLN A 225 4.27 27.00 -9.55
N VAL A 226 3.90 25.74 -9.28
CA VAL A 226 3.06 24.92 -10.21
C VAL A 226 1.71 25.56 -10.55
N TRP A 227 1.22 26.48 -9.70
CA TRP A 227 -0.03 27.22 -9.92
C TRP A 227 0.17 28.47 -10.81
N ASN A 228 1.42 28.81 -11.15
CA ASN A 228 1.71 29.91 -12.04
C ASN A 228 1.85 29.39 -13.49
N PRO A 229 0.88 29.67 -14.39
CA PRO A 229 0.92 29.16 -15.77
C PRO A 229 2.18 29.56 -16.54
N ALA A 230 2.82 30.67 -16.17
CA ALA A 230 4.04 31.13 -16.81
C ALA A 230 5.31 30.35 -16.39
N GLN A 231 5.24 29.64 -15.28
CA GLN A 231 6.35 28.84 -14.73
C GLN A 231 6.08 27.33 -14.78
N TYR A 232 4.88 26.94 -15.19
CA TYR A 232 4.51 25.53 -15.29
C TYR A 232 5.18 24.90 -16.53
N GLN A 233 6.02 23.90 -16.29
CA GLN A 233 6.80 23.21 -17.33
C GLN A 233 6.17 21.89 -17.81
N GLY A 234 4.94 21.60 -17.40
CA GLY A 234 4.27 20.35 -17.74
C GLY A 234 4.45 19.27 -16.66
N LEU A 235 4.02 18.06 -17.00
CA LEU A 235 4.11 16.86 -16.13
C LEU A 235 5.21 15.90 -16.59
N ASP A 236 6.11 16.33 -17.45
CA ASP A 236 7.21 15.52 -17.93
C ASP A 236 8.26 15.34 -16.82
N ALA A 237 8.28 14.16 -16.21
CA ALA A 237 9.23 13.81 -15.17
C ALA A 237 10.66 13.61 -15.70
N THR A 238 10.86 13.54 -17.01
CA THR A 238 12.18 13.38 -17.64
C THR A 238 12.83 14.71 -18.00
N ALA A 239 12.12 15.82 -17.90
CA ALA A 239 12.61 17.16 -18.30
C ALA A 239 13.89 17.60 -17.57
N TYR A 240 14.14 17.11 -16.33
CA TYR A 240 15.36 17.40 -15.58
C TYR A 240 16.63 16.82 -16.24
N LEU A 241 16.49 15.76 -17.03
CA LEU A 241 17.64 15.12 -17.70
C LEU A 241 18.36 16.10 -18.63
N GLU A 242 17.60 16.90 -19.37
CA GLU A 242 18.17 17.86 -20.33
C GLU A 242 19.07 18.92 -19.66
N THR A 243 18.78 19.23 -18.38
CA THR A 243 19.54 20.23 -17.63
C THR A 243 20.61 19.63 -16.74
N THR A 244 20.38 18.43 -16.19
CA THR A 244 21.27 17.81 -15.20
C THR A 244 22.21 16.80 -15.82
N PHE A 245 21.76 16.05 -16.83
CA PHE A 245 22.50 14.99 -17.50
C PHE A 245 22.27 15.04 -19.02
N PRO A 246 22.71 16.11 -19.73
CA PRO A 246 22.39 16.33 -21.15
C PRO A 246 22.93 15.24 -22.08
N GLU A 247 24.08 14.64 -21.76
CA GLU A 247 24.65 13.55 -22.55
C GLU A 247 23.79 12.27 -22.43
N ASP A 248 23.37 11.94 -21.22
CA ASP A 248 22.50 10.79 -21.00
C ASP A 248 21.11 11.02 -21.59
N ALA A 249 20.58 12.25 -21.51
CA ALA A 249 19.32 12.60 -22.17
C ALA A 249 19.38 12.35 -23.69
N ALA A 250 20.52 12.71 -24.33
CA ALA A 250 20.74 12.45 -25.73
C ALA A 250 20.85 10.96 -26.05
N ALA A 251 21.57 10.20 -25.20
CA ALA A 251 21.71 8.74 -25.34
C ALA A 251 20.37 8.01 -25.15
N ILE A 252 19.59 8.38 -24.11
CA ILE A 252 18.25 7.82 -23.83
C ILE A 252 17.31 8.06 -25.01
N ARG A 253 17.31 9.27 -25.56
CA ARG A 253 16.49 9.61 -26.71
C ARG A 253 16.89 8.78 -27.93
N TRP A 254 18.18 8.67 -28.20
CA TRP A 254 18.68 7.86 -29.31
C TRP A 254 18.29 6.38 -29.14
N LEU A 255 18.42 5.81 -27.94
CA LEU A 255 18.00 4.42 -27.66
C LEU A 255 16.51 4.24 -27.92
N ASN A 256 15.67 5.14 -27.41
CA ASN A 256 14.22 5.08 -27.59
C ASN A 256 13.78 5.18 -29.06
N GLU A 257 14.53 5.89 -29.91
CA GLU A 257 14.22 6.09 -31.32
C GLU A 257 14.76 4.99 -32.24
N HIS A 258 15.88 4.35 -31.89
CA HIS A 258 16.63 3.51 -32.82
C HIS A 258 16.71 2.05 -32.37
N VAL A 259 16.54 1.74 -31.09
CA VAL A 259 16.63 0.37 -30.58
C VAL A 259 15.26 -0.30 -30.63
N THR A 260 15.23 -1.51 -31.16
CA THR A 260 14.02 -2.35 -31.24
C THR A 260 14.23 -3.65 -30.47
N GLY A 261 13.19 -4.17 -29.83
CA GLY A 261 13.27 -5.31 -28.93
C GLY A 261 13.78 -4.91 -27.57
N ASP A 262 14.27 -5.88 -26.79
CA ASP A 262 14.66 -5.71 -25.41
C ASP A 262 16.14 -6.07 -25.17
N PRO A 263 17.11 -5.45 -25.91
CA PRO A 263 18.52 -5.73 -25.64
C PRO A 263 18.92 -5.24 -24.25
N VAL A 264 19.83 -5.97 -23.63
CA VAL A 264 20.41 -5.59 -22.34
C VAL A 264 21.33 -4.39 -22.52
N VAL A 265 21.16 -3.35 -21.72
CA VAL A 265 22.07 -2.21 -21.66
C VAL A 265 23.05 -2.39 -20.48
N LEU A 266 24.30 -1.99 -20.70
CA LEU A 266 25.28 -1.91 -19.63
C LEU A 266 25.37 -0.47 -19.15
N GLU A 267 25.13 -0.25 -17.88
CA GLU A 267 25.38 1.02 -17.20
C GLU A 267 26.09 0.80 -15.86
N ALA A 268 26.72 1.83 -15.34
CA ALA A 268 27.43 1.75 -14.06
C ALA A 268 26.42 1.58 -12.94
N ASN A 269 26.62 0.57 -12.10
CA ASN A 269 25.78 0.33 -10.93
C ASN A 269 26.15 1.27 -9.77
N GLY A 270 25.17 1.55 -8.92
CA GLY A 270 25.34 2.37 -7.73
C GLY A 270 24.29 2.14 -6.67
N ASP A 271 24.25 3.01 -5.68
CA ASP A 271 23.31 2.91 -4.56
C ASP A 271 21.85 3.10 -5.00
N SER A 272 20.96 2.43 -4.30
CA SER A 272 19.52 2.61 -4.49
C SER A 272 19.09 4.05 -4.19
N TYR A 273 18.08 4.55 -4.92
CA TYR A 273 17.58 5.92 -4.84
C TYR A 273 18.62 7.00 -5.21
N SER A 274 19.56 6.65 -6.07
CA SER A 274 20.55 7.56 -6.65
C SER A 274 20.28 7.78 -8.14
N ASP A 275 21.16 8.59 -8.78
CA ASP A 275 21.08 8.85 -10.22
C ASP A 275 21.63 7.74 -11.11
N TYR A 276 22.12 6.65 -10.53
CA TYR A 276 22.52 5.46 -11.28
C TYR A 276 21.28 4.73 -11.85
N GLU A 277 21.51 3.91 -12.88
CA GLU A 277 20.47 3.10 -13.57
C GLU A 277 19.39 3.96 -14.29
N ARG A 278 19.69 5.23 -14.59
CA ARG A 278 18.71 6.12 -15.24
C ARG A 278 18.47 5.78 -16.70
N VAL A 279 19.46 5.18 -17.40
CA VAL A 279 19.31 4.82 -18.80
C VAL A 279 18.29 3.69 -18.95
N SER A 280 18.43 2.62 -18.20
CA SER A 280 17.47 1.52 -18.19
C SER A 280 16.10 1.97 -17.68
N ALA A 281 16.06 2.79 -16.61
CA ALA A 281 14.81 3.32 -16.07
C ALA A 281 14.01 4.17 -17.07
N MET A 282 14.70 4.96 -17.91
CA MET A 282 14.06 5.90 -18.85
C MET A 282 13.85 5.32 -20.25
N THR A 283 14.48 4.19 -20.57
CA THR A 283 14.27 3.48 -21.84
C THR A 283 13.36 2.27 -21.69
N GLY A 284 13.25 1.71 -20.49
CA GLY A 284 12.58 0.43 -20.23
C GLY A 284 13.41 -0.79 -20.67
N LEU A 285 14.65 -0.59 -21.12
CA LEU A 285 15.54 -1.69 -21.49
C LEU A 285 16.10 -2.38 -20.24
N PRO A 286 16.23 -3.71 -20.24
CA PRO A 286 16.86 -4.43 -19.13
C PRO A 286 18.32 -4.03 -18.97
N THR A 287 18.81 -3.96 -17.74
CA THR A 287 20.22 -3.73 -17.44
C THR A 287 20.89 -4.98 -16.85
N VAL A 288 22.23 -5.03 -16.87
CA VAL A 288 23.02 -6.13 -16.33
C VAL A 288 22.83 -6.28 -14.83
N LEU A 289 22.76 -5.15 -14.12
CA LEU A 289 22.48 -5.08 -12.69
C LEU A 289 21.70 -3.80 -12.41
N GLY A 290 20.56 -3.93 -11.72
CA GLY A 290 19.80 -2.79 -11.20
C GLY A 290 20.32 -2.31 -9.85
N TRP A 291 19.57 -1.44 -9.17
CA TRP A 291 19.92 -0.99 -7.83
C TRP A 291 20.11 -2.17 -6.87
N TYR A 292 21.32 -2.32 -6.35
CA TYR A 292 21.74 -3.50 -5.61
C TYR A 292 20.80 -3.89 -4.46
N VAL A 293 20.36 -2.93 -3.63
CA VAL A 293 19.46 -3.22 -2.49
C VAL A 293 18.09 -3.68 -2.97
N HIS A 294 17.58 -3.11 -4.07
CA HIS A 294 16.31 -3.53 -4.67
C HIS A 294 16.40 -4.94 -5.23
N GLU A 295 17.45 -5.25 -5.97
CA GLU A 295 17.68 -6.59 -6.50
C GLU A 295 17.81 -7.61 -5.37
N TRP A 296 18.58 -7.30 -4.33
CA TRP A 296 18.72 -8.14 -3.14
C TRP A 296 17.38 -8.40 -2.44
N LEU A 297 16.58 -7.36 -2.24
CA LEU A 297 15.27 -7.48 -1.59
C LEU A 297 14.31 -8.42 -2.35
N TRP A 298 14.42 -8.48 -3.67
CA TRP A 298 13.54 -9.32 -4.48
C TRP A 298 14.09 -10.72 -4.74
N ARG A 299 15.40 -10.87 -4.85
CA ARG A 299 16.04 -12.14 -5.20
C ARG A 299 16.46 -12.96 -3.98
N GLY A 300 16.71 -12.34 -2.84
CA GLY A 300 17.12 -13.01 -1.60
C GLY A 300 18.57 -13.55 -1.63
N ASP A 301 19.23 -13.58 -2.79
CA ASP A 301 20.60 -14.04 -2.97
C ASP A 301 21.55 -12.88 -3.26
N THR A 302 22.59 -12.75 -2.45
CA THR A 302 23.64 -11.73 -2.63
C THR A 302 24.84 -12.23 -3.42
N GLY A 303 25.03 -13.55 -3.59
CA GLY A 303 26.16 -14.13 -4.27
C GLY A 303 26.23 -13.70 -5.73
N ALA A 304 25.18 -13.99 -6.48
CA ALA A 304 25.07 -13.62 -7.89
C ALA A 304 25.09 -12.09 -8.10
N LEU A 305 24.50 -11.31 -7.19
CA LEU A 305 24.52 -9.86 -7.27
C LEU A 305 25.92 -9.28 -7.06
N ASN A 306 26.69 -9.80 -6.11
CA ASN A 306 28.07 -9.40 -5.88
C ASN A 306 28.97 -9.73 -7.07
N GLU A 307 28.80 -10.90 -7.67
CA GLU A 307 29.53 -11.30 -8.87
C GLU A 307 29.23 -10.34 -10.03
N ARG A 308 27.96 -10.06 -10.30
CA ARG A 308 27.56 -9.08 -11.33
C ARG A 308 28.06 -7.67 -11.06
N ALA A 309 28.03 -7.20 -9.81
CA ALA A 309 28.55 -5.89 -9.44
C ALA A 309 30.06 -5.78 -9.74
N GLN A 310 30.83 -6.83 -9.42
CA GLN A 310 32.28 -6.89 -9.72
C GLN A 310 32.54 -6.94 -11.23
N GLU A 311 31.75 -7.70 -12.00
CA GLU A 311 31.86 -7.74 -13.45
C GLU A 311 31.60 -6.35 -14.08
N VAL A 312 30.53 -5.66 -13.67
CA VAL A 312 30.22 -4.31 -14.15
C VAL A 312 31.35 -3.35 -13.78
N GLU A 313 31.82 -3.36 -12.53
CA GLU A 313 32.94 -2.52 -12.10
C GLU A 313 34.21 -2.80 -12.91
N ALA A 314 34.55 -4.08 -13.14
CA ALA A 314 35.71 -4.48 -13.93
C ALA A 314 35.59 -3.99 -15.38
N ILE A 315 34.43 -4.05 -16.01
CA ILE A 315 34.20 -3.53 -17.37
C ILE A 315 34.51 -2.03 -17.44
N TYR A 316 34.05 -1.25 -16.43
CA TYR A 316 34.26 0.21 -16.42
C TYR A 316 35.67 0.64 -16.00
N THR A 317 36.39 -0.18 -15.25
CA THR A 317 37.71 0.19 -14.69
C THR A 317 38.90 -0.47 -15.38
N SER A 318 38.71 -1.60 -16.10
CA SER A 318 39.81 -2.30 -16.76
C SER A 318 40.36 -1.51 -17.96
N THR A 319 41.67 -1.43 -18.06
CA THR A 319 42.39 -0.93 -19.23
C THR A 319 42.71 -2.01 -20.28
N ASN A 320 42.38 -3.27 -19.96
CA ASN A 320 42.63 -4.42 -20.84
C ASN A 320 41.40 -4.68 -21.73
N GLN A 321 41.51 -4.31 -23.01
CA GLN A 321 40.41 -4.45 -23.97
C GLN A 321 39.92 -5.89 -24.18
N GLU A 322 40.82 -6.87 -24.12
CA GLU A 322 40.43 -8.27 -24.30
C GLU A 322 39.66 -8.82 -23.10
N GLU A 323 40.00 -8.37 -21.90
CA GLU A 323 39.25 -8.67 -20.69
C GLU A 323 37.84 -8.04 -20.74
N VAL A 324 37.73 -6.77 -21.11
CA VAL A 324 36.47 -6.06 -21.26
C VAL A 324 35.58 -6.77 -22.29
N LYS A 325 36.09 -7.14 -23.45
CA LYS A 325 35.32 -7.88 -24.47
C LYS A 325 34.82 -9.22 -23.95
N LYS A 326 35.66 -9.94 -23.18
CA LYS A 326 35.24 -11.22 -22.58
C LYS A 326 34.13 -11.03 -21.56
N LEU A 327 34.23 -10.03 -20.68
CA LEU A 327 33.23 -9.72 -19.68
C LEU A 327 31.90 -9.26 -20.33
N LEU A 328 31.98 -8.41 -21.35
CA LEU A 328 30.78 -8.00 -22.12
C LEU A 328 30.05 -9.18 -22.75
N ALA A 329 30.80 -10.15 -23.31
CA ALA A 329 30.19 -11.34 -23.90
C ALA A 329 29.53 -12.29 -22.88
N ILE A 330 29.82 -12.13 -21.59
CA ILE A 330 29.19 -12.89 -20.50
C ILE A 330 28.01 -12.11 -19.89
N ALA A 331 28.14 -10.79 -19.81
CA ALA A 331 27.18 -9.92 -19.14
C ALA A 331 25.96 -9.54 -20.01
N VAL A 332 26.15 -9.48 -21.34
CA VAL A 332 25.16 -9.10 -22.34
C VAL A 332 24.90 -10.27 -23.29
#